data_3698aaaeef63e4ee7fa4b409226d329c
#
_entry.id   3698aaaeef63e4ee7fa4b409226d329c
#
_cell.length_a   1.000
_cell.length_b   1.000
_cell.length_c   1.000
_cell.angle_alpha   90.00
_cell.angle_beta   90.00
_cell.angle_gamma   90.00
#
_symmetry.space_group_name_H-M   'P 1'
#
loop_
_entity.id
_entity.type
_entity.pdbx_description
1 polymer ?
#
loop_
_entity_poly.entity_id
_entity_poly.type
_entity_poly.pdbx_seq_one_letter_code
_entity_poly.pdbx_strand_id
1 'polypeptide(L)'
;MRNTDTLMIVHQGDHGTTMVSLPRDSYVAIPGHGQGKINAAFALGGPKLLTRTVEQATGLRLDHFAEVDFLGFVDVVDALGGVRICVPAGGLRDRKSGADFAAGCREMDGVQALSYVRARYSDPEGDLGRVRRQRQLVSAVADKASSPAVALNPWRAGPFLSASLDAVTVDRRAEVRDLFRLGRGCAARPATRSGR
;
A
#
# COMPACT_ATOMS: atom_id res chain seq x y z
N MET A 1 1.40 4.35 20.86
CA MET A 1 0.18 4.62 20.04
C MET A 1 0.47 4.27 18.62
N ARG A 2 -0.26 3.31 18.03
CA ARG A 2 -0.13 2.98 16.60
C ARG A 2 -0.82 4.07 15.80
N ASN A 3 -0.08 4.83 15.01
CA ASN A 3 -0.62 5.79 14.06
C ASN A 3 -0.54 5.21 12.66
N THR A 4 -1.60 5.39 11.89
CA THR A 4 -1.62 4.99 10.48
C THR A 4 -0.93 6.06 9.64
N ASP A 5 0.16 5.69 8.96
CA ASP A 5 0.94 6.63 8.12
C ASP A 5 0.42 6.72 6.70
N THR A 6 -0.24 5.67 6.22
CA THR A 6 -0.78 5.59 4.85
C THR A 6 -2.19 5.02 4.90
N LEU A 7 -3.12 5.69 4.24
CA LEU A 7 -4.49 5.25 4.04
C LEU A 7 -4.77 5.16 2.54
N MET A 8 -5.25 4.02 2.08
CA MET A 8 -5.55 3.78 0.67
C MET A 8 -6.87 3.02 0.54
N ILE A 9 -7.75 3.49 -0.33
CA ILE A 9 -8.94 2.76 -0.76
C ILE A 9 -8.60 2.09 -2.09
N VAL A 10 -8.87 0.80 -2.19
CA VAL A 10 -8.76 0.04 -3.42
C VAL A 10 -10.16 -0.42 -3.83
N HIS A 11 -10.61 0.05 -4.98
CA HIS A 11 -11.89 -0.35 -5.56
C HIS A 11 -11.65 -1.24 -6.78
N GLN A 12 -12.31 -2.39 -6.80
CA GLN A 12 -12.29 -3.32 -7.91
C GLN A 12 -13.67 -3.33 -8.57
N GLY A 13 -13.73 -2.84 -9.79
CA GLY A 13 -14.94 -2.85 -10.61
C GLY A 13 -14.71 -3.58 -11.92
N ASP A 14 -15.77 -3.70 -12.73
CA ASP A 14 -15.76 -4.38 -14.04
C ASP A 14 -14.76 -3.76 -15.04
N HIS A 15 -14.42 -2.48 -14.83
CA HIS A 15 -13.49 -1.74 -15.70
C HIS A 15 -12.06 -1.67 -15.15
N GLY A 16 -11.74 -2.43 -14.10
CA GLY A 16 -10.41 -2.51 -13.50
C GLY A 16 -10.35 -2.00 -12.05
N THR A 17 -9.12 -1.84 -11.57
CA THR A 17 -8.83 -1.43 -10.19
C THR A 17 -8.52 0.06 -10.11
N THR A 18 -9.17 0.74 -9.19
CA THR A 18 -8.90 2.15 -8.85
C THR A 18 -8.32 2.23 -7.44
N MET A 19 -7.19 2.93 -7.30
CA MET A 19 -6.56 3.19 -6.01
C MET A 19 -6.67 4.67 -5.66
N VAL A 20 -7.20 4.97 -4.48
CA VAL A 20 -7.33 6.33 -3.96
C VAL A 20 -6.57 6.42 -2.64
N SER A 21 -5.56 7.29 -2.60
CA SER A 21 -4.86 7.58 -1.34
C SER A 21 -5.58 8.69 -0.59
N LEU A 22 -5.85 8.47 0.68
CA LEU A 22 -6.42 9.47 1.58
C LEU A 22 -5.30 10.13 2.38
N PRO A 23 -5.23 11.48 2.39
CA PRO A 23 -4.26 12.16 3.24
C PRO A 23 -4.56 11.87 4.71
N ARG A 24 -3.59 11.38 5.46
CA ARG A 24 -3.74 11.02 6.87
C ARG A 24 -4.14 12.17 7.78
N ASP A 25 -3.84 13.39 7.35
CA ASP A 25 -4.13 14.63 8.07
C ASP A 25 -5.48 15.24 7.66
N SER A 26 -6.29 14.56 6.81
CA SER A 26 -7.63 15.01 6.45
C SER A 26 -8.47 15.24 7.71
N TYR A 27 -9.03 16.43 7.84
CA TYR A 27 -9.84 16.82 9.00
C TYR A 27 -11.31 16.45 8.75
N VAL A 28 -11.80 15.48 9.51
CA VAL A 28 -13.09 14.84 9.29
C VAL A 28 -13.84 14.60 10.60
N ALA A 29 -15.14 14.36 10.53
CA ALA A 29 -15.91 13.91 11.68
C ALA A 29 -15.55 12.44 12.02
N ILE A 30 -15.14 12.20 13.28
CA ILE A 30 -14.85 10.88 13.81
C ILE A 30 -16.04 10.45 14.68
N PRO A 31 -16.76 9.36 14.34
CA PRO A 31 -17.93 8.92 15.07
C PRO A 31 -17.67 8.76 16.58
N GLY A 32 -18.42 9.48 17.40
CA GLY A 32 -18.28 9.47 18.85
C GLY A 32 -17.10 10.29 19.44
N HIS A 33 -16.27 10.94 18.60
CA HIS A 33 -15.07 11.66 19.02
C HIS A 33 -14.97 13.08 18.45
N GLY A 34 -16.03 13.59 17.78
CA GLY A 34 -16.04 14.93 17.21
C GLY A 34 -15.19 15.04 15.93
N GLN A 35 -14.60 16.21 15.69
CA GLN A 35 -13.79 16.50 14.52
C GLN A 35 -12.30 16.25 14.81
N GLY A 36 -11.60 15.65 13.85
CA GLY A 36 -10.18 15.36 14.01
C GLY A 36 -9.51 14.88 12.73
N LYS A 37 -8.20 14.63 12.82
CA LYS A 37 -7.46 14.02 11.71
C LYS A 37 -7.91 12.58 11.52
N ILE A 38 -8.11 12.15 10.26
CA ILE A 38 -8.62 10.82 9.95
C ILE A 38 -7.76 9.68 10.52
N ASN A 39 -6.45 9.86 10.59
CA ASN A 39 -5.53 8.87 11.19
C ASN A 39 -5.71 8.73 12.71
N ALA A 40 -6.23 9.74 13.40
CA ALA A 40 -6.53 9.68 14.83
C ALA A 40 -7.63 8.64 15.14
N ALA A 41 -8.55 8.41 14.20
CA ALA A 41 -9.60 7.41 14.37
C ALA A 41 -9.02 6.01 14.65
N PHE A 42 -7.88 5.68 14.05
CA PHE A 42 -7.21 4.40 14.31
C PHE A 42 -6.66 4.31 15.74
N ALA A 43 -6.04 5.37 16.21
CA ALA A 43 -5.51 5.43 17.58
C ALA A 43 -6.61 5.42 18.66
N LEU A 44 -7.79 6.00 18.35
CA LEU A 44 -8.93 6.12 19.27
C LEU A 44 -9.78 4.85 19.35
N GLY A 45 -10.01 4.15 18.23
CA GLY A 45 -10.92 3.00 18.19
C GLY A 45 -10.53 1.92 17.20
N GLY A 46 -9.25 1.89 16.78
CA GLY A 46 -8.69 0.86 15.93
C GLY A 46 -9.32 0.82 14.52
N PRO A 47 -9.16 -0.35 13.84
CA PRO A 47 -9.62 -0.51 12.47
C PRO A 47 -11.11 -0.21 12.28
N LYS A 48 -11.95 -0.62 13.21
CA LYS A 48 -13.41 -0.44 13.12
C LYS A 48 -13.82 1.04 13.09
N LEU A 49 -13.22 1.85 13.96
CA LEU A 49 -13.51 3.28 14.01
C LEU A 49 -12.95 3.99 12.77
N LEU A 50 -11.74 3.61 12.35
CA LEU A 50 -11.15 4.15 11.12
C LEU A 50 -12.04 3.84 9.90
N THR A 51 -12.48 2.58 9.73
CA THR A 51 -13.37 2.18 8.62
C THR A 51 -14.65 3.02 8.60
N ARG A 52 -15.34 3.14 9.74
CA ARG A 52 -16.55 3.99 9.84
C ARG A 52 -16.27 5.46 9.53
N THR A 53 -15.13 5.97 9.97
CA THR A 53 -14.73 7.36 9.69
C THR A 53 -14.49 7.58 8.21
N VAL A 54 -13.82 6.63 7.55
CA VAL A 54 -13.59 6.68 6.10
C VAL A 54 -14.90 6.58 5.33
N GLU A 55 -15.78 5.62 5.69
CA GLU A 55 -17.12 5.48 5.07
C GLU A 55 -17.94 6.75 5.20
N GLN A 56 -17.98 7.35 6.39
CA GLN A 56 -18.72 8.60 6.64
C GLN A 56 -18.13 9.77 5.85
N ALA A 57 -16.80 9.87 5.75
CA ALA A 57 -16.14 10.99 5.08
C ALA A 57 -16.22 10.89 3.55
N THR A 58 -16.28 9.68 3.00
CA THR A 58 -16.28 9.44 1.55
C THR A 58 -17.63 9.09 0.96
N GLY A 59 -18.58 8.65 1.78
CA GLY A 59 -19.86 8.10 1.34
C GLY A 59 -19.74 6.70 0.70
N LEU A 60 -18.56 6.10 0.72
CA LEU A 60 -18.32 4.78 0.18
C LEU A 60 -18.56 3.71 1.25
N ARG A 61 -19.04 2.54 0.84
CA ARG A 61 -19.06 1.35 1.69
C ARG A 61 -17.77 0.57 1.48
N LEU A 62 -17.16 0.14 2.59
CA LEU A 62 -15.95 -0.67 2.57
C LEU A 62 -16.29 -2.12 2.92
N ASP A 63 -16.01 -3.03 2.01
CA ASP A 63 -16.31 -4.46 2.20
C ASP A 63 -15.27 -5.12 3.10
N HIS A 64 -13.99 -4.77 2.92
CA HIS A 64 -12.86 -5.36 3.62
C HIS A 64 -11.88 -4.30 4.11
N PHE A 65 -11.15 -4.67 5.16
CA PHE A 65 -10.06 -3.90 5.74
C PHE A 65 -8.79 -4.75 5.76
N ALA A 66 -7.67 -4.16 5.37
CA ALA A 66 -6.36 -4.77 5.50
C ALA A 66 -5.37 -3.77 6.10
N GLU A 67 -4.62 -4.22 7.10
CA GLU A 67 -3.53 -3.47 7.73
C GLU A 67 -2.22 -4.21 7.48
N VAL A 68 -1.19 -3.49 7.07
CA VAL A 68 0.17 -4.01 6.89
C VAL A 68 1.11 -3.15 7.72
N ASP A 69 1.87 -3.77 8.61
CA ASP A 69 2.91 -3.06 9.34
C ASP A 69 4.23 -3.01 8.56
N PHE A 70 5.17 -2.19 9.03
CA PHE A 70 6.43 -1.98 8.32
C PHE A 70 7.35 -3.21 8.31
N LEU A 71 7.36 -4.00 9.39
CA LEU A 71 8.19 -5.19 9.47
C LEU A 71 7.62 -6.28 8.58
N GLY A 72 6.32 -6.54 8.70
CA GLY A 72 5.64 -7.50 7.86
C GLY A 72 5.73 -7.13 6.36
N PHE A 73 5.71 -5.83 6.04
CA PHE A 73 5.95 -5.39 4.67
C PHE A 73 7.34 -5.80 4.15
N VAL A 74 8.39 -5.60 4.97
CA VAL A 74 9.76 -6.01 4.61
C VAL A 74 9.81 -7.52 4.37
N ASP A 75 9.25 -8.31 5.29
CA ASP A 75 9.24 -9.77 5.19
C ASP A 75 8.51 -10.27 3.94
N VAL A 76 7.39 -9.64 3.58
CA VAL A 76 6.63 -9.96 2.35
C VAL A 76 7.47 -9.69 1.09
N VAL A 77 8.14 -8.54 1.01
CA VAL A 77 8.97 -8.18 -0.14
C VAL A 77 10.17 -9.11 -0.26
N ASP A 78 10.81 -9.45 0.87
CA ASP A 78 11.97 -10.34 0.89
C ASP A 78 11.59 -11.79 0.55
N ALA A 79 10.43 -12.26 1.00
CA ALA A 79 9.89 -13.56 0.62
C ALA A 79 9.59 -13.68 -0.89
N LEU A 80 9.27 -12.56 -1.56
CA LEU A 80 9.14 -12.50 -3.03
C LEU A 80 10.51 -12.49 -3.74
N GLY A 81 11.61 -12.35 -3.01
CA GLY A 81 12.95 -12.16 -3.56
C GLY A 81 13.17 -10.75 -4.13
N GLY A 82 12.52 -9.75 -3.52
CA GLY A 82 12.57 -8.36 -3.94
C GLY A 82 11.53 -7.98 -4.97
N VAL A 83 11.40 -6.67 -5.20
CA VAL A 83 10.45 -6.09 -6.17
C VAL A 83 11.15 -5.13 -7.11
N ARG A 84 10.70 -5.08 -8.38
CA ARG A 84 11.27 -4.19 -9.38
C ARG A 84 10.64 -2.81 -9.31
N ILE A 85 11.44 -1.81 -8.95
CA ILE A 85 11.03 -0.41 -8.86
C ILE A 85 11.83 0.44 -9.86
N CYS A 86 11.13 1.34 -10.56
CA CYS A 86 11.76 2.31 -11.45
C CYS A 86 11.78 3.67 -10.77
N VAL A 87 12.98 4.13 -10.45
CA VAL A 87 13.24 5.45 -9.85
C VAL A 87 13.21 6.50 -10.96
N PRO A 88 12.48 7.63 -10.81
CA PRO A 88 12.39 8.68 -11.81
C PRO A 88 13.74 9.29 -12.21
N ALA A 89 13.76 10.00 -13.34
CA ALA A 89 14.91 10.80 -13.76
C ALA A 89 15.26 11.81 -12.66
N GLY A 90 16.56 11.87 -12.31
CA GLY A 90 17.06 12.66 -11.17
C GLY A 90 17.37 11.83 -9.93
N GLY A 91 16.91 10.59 -9.87
CA GLY A 91 17.11 9.72 -8.70
C GLY A 91 16.24 10.12 -7.52
N LEU A 92 16.49 9.49 -6.37
CA LEU A 92 15.82 9.79 -5.10
C LEU A 92 16.83 9.70 -3.96
N ARG A 93 17.10 10.82 -3.30
CA ARG A 93 18.02 10.86 -2.17
C ARG A 93 17.35 11.52 -0.97
N ASP A 94 17.10 10.75 0.10
CA ASP A 94 16.49 11.24 1.33
C ASP A 94 17.16 10.64 2.57
N ARG A 95 17.98 11.47 3.25
CA ARG A 95 18.72 11.04 4.44
C ARG A 95 17.84 10.57 5.60
N LYS A 96 16.60 11.08 5.71
CA LYS A 96 15.70 10.72 6.81
C LYS A 96 15.05 9.34 6.63
N SER A 97 14.80 8.94 5.39
CA SER A 97 14.29 7.60 5.08
C SER A 97 15.42 6.60 4.80
N GLY A 98 16.66 7.06 4.64
CA GLY A 98 17.79 6.25 4.20
C GLY A 98 17.76 5.92 2.70
N ALA A 99 16.92 6.59 1.92
CA ALA A 99 16.85 6.40 0.48
C ALA A 99 18.04 7.08 -0.23
N ASP A 100 18.78 6.33 -1.02
CA ASP A 100 19.80 6.85 -1.95
C ASP A 100 19.79 5.99 -3.22
N PHE A 101 18.95 6.37 -4.18
CA PHE A 101 18.71 5.62 -5.39
C PHE A 101 18.97 6.48 -6.63
N ALA A 102 19.90 6.04 -7.49
CA ALA A 102 20.05 6.62 -8.82
C ALA A 102 18.82 6.30 -9.68
N ALA A 103 18.58 7.15 -10.69
CA ALA A 103 17.51 6.94 -11.68
C ALA A 103 17.65 5.60 -12.39
N GLY A 104 16.52 5.00 -12.76
CA GLY A 104 16.47 3.72 -13.48
C GLY A 104 15.72 2.63 -12.71
N CYS A 105 15.50 1.51 -13.39
CA CYS A 105 14.78 0.38 -12.81
C CYS A 105 15.77 -0.59 -12.14
N ARG A 106 15.43 -1.04 -10.93
CA ARG A 106 16.24 -2.00 -10.14
C ARG A 106 15.34 -2.92 -9.31
N GLU A 107 15.87 -4.07 -8.94
CA GLU A 107 15.29 -4.89 -7.88
C GLU A 107 15.64 -4.24 -6.53
N MET A 108 14.65 -4.14 -5.66
CA MET A 108 14.79 -3.63 -4.29
C MET A 108 14.33 -4.72 -3.31
N ASP A 109 15.14 -4.95 -2.27
CA ASP A 109 14.72 -5.73 -1.11
C ASP A 109 13.69 -4.97 -0.26
N GLY A 110 13.18 -5.61 0.79
CA GLY A 110 12.13 -5.02 1.62
C GLY A 110 12.54 -3.72 2.31
N VAL A 111 13.80 -3.64 2.78
CA VAL A 111 14.32 -2.44 3.45
C VAL A 111 14.48 -1.29 2.45
N GLN A 112 15.01 -1.58 1.27
CA GLN A 112 15.17 -0.60 0.19
C GLN A 112 13.80 -0.11 -0.31
N ALA A 113 12.85 -1.01 -0.53
CA ALA A 113 11.50 -0.67 -0.93
C ALA A 113 10.78 0.19 0.13
N LEU A 114 10.96 -0.12 1.42
CA LEU A 114 10.45 0.67 2.52
C LEU A 114 11.07 2.07 2.56
N SER A 115 12.40 2.18 2.42
CA SER A 115 13.10 3.47 2.38
C SER A 115 12.64 4.33 1.21
N TYR A 116 12.40 3.72 0.04
CA TYR A 116 11.89 4.37 -1.16
C TYR A 116 10.52 5.02 -0.96
N VAL A 117 9.55 4.30 -0.36
CA VAL A 117 8.21 4.88 -0.15
C VAL A 117 8.14 5.86 1.01
N ARG A 118 9.07 5.78 1.97
CA ARG A 118 9.17 6.71 3.11
C ARG A 118 9.89 8.01 2.77
N ALA A 119 10.61 8.07 1.66
CA ALA A 119 11.29 9.28 1.21
C ALA A 119 10.28 10.43 1.03
N ARG A 120 10.57 11.58 1.64
CA ARG A 120 9.63 12.72 1.69
C ARG A 120 10.28 14.04 1.34
N TYR A 121 11.54 14.25 1.71
CA TYR A 121 12.14 15.58 1.76
C TYR A 121 12.87 15.99 0.48
N SER A 122 13.15 15.07 -0.41
CA SER A 122 13.89 15.32 -1.65
C SER A 122 13.04 15.21 -2.92
N ASP A 123 11.72 15.11 -2.75
CA ASP A 123 10.80 15.00 -3.89
C ASP A 123 10.26 16.39 -4.25
N PRO A 124 10.53 16.89 -5.47
CA PRO A 124 9.95 18.16 -5.95
C PRO A 124 8.41 18.16 -5.95
N GLU A 125 7.79 16.96 -6.04
CA GLU A 125 6.34 16.79 -6.04
C GLU A 125 5.74 16.63 -4.63
N GLY A 126 6.57 16.61 -3.58
CA GLY A 126 6.12 16.53 -2.18
C GLY A 126 5.21 15.32 -1.89
N ASP A 127 4.01 15.59 -1.40
CA ASP A 127 3.06 14.52 -1.03
C ASP A 127 2.51 13.75 -2.24
N LEU A 128 2.41 14.36 -3.42
CA LEU A 128 1.97 13.68 -4.65
C LEU A 128 2.98 12.62 -5.09
N GLY A 129 4.27 12.93 -5.01
CA GLY A 129 5.34 11.97 -5.29
C GLY A 129 5.29 10.76 -4.34
N ARG A 130 4.98 10.99 -3.05
CA ARG A 130 4.79 9.90 -2.09
C ARG A 130 3.63 8.99 -2.48
N VAL A 131 2.47 9.54 -2.82
CA VAL A 131 1.30 8.77 -3.27
C VAL A 131 1.64 7.94 -4.51
N ARG A 132 2.38 8.51 -5.46
CA ARG A 132 2.82 7.81 -6.67
C ARG A 132 3.75 6.64 -6.35
N ARG A 133 4.74 6.84 -5.46
CA ARG A 133 5.64 5.77 -5.00
C ARG A 133 4.91 4.65 -4.27
N GLN A 134 3.96 4.97 -3.41
CA GLN A 134 3.14 3.97 -2.73
C GLN A 134 2.34 3.11 -3.71
N ARG A 135 1.70 3.73 -4.71
CA ARG A 135 0.98 3.01 -5.76
C ARG A 135 1.92 2.14 -6.58
N GLN A 136 3.07 2.69 -6.98
CA GLN A 136 4.08 1.93 -7.73
C GLN A 136 4.54 0.70 -6.96
N LEU A 137 4.79 0.84 -5.66
CA LEU A 137 5.20 -0.26 -4.82
C LEU A 137 4.11 -1.34 -4.69
N VAL A 138 2.87 -0.94 -4.39
CA VAL A 138 1.74 -1.88 -4.29
C VAL A 138 1.58 -2.66 -5.60
N SER A 139 1.66 -1.96 -6.75
CA SER A 139 1.61 -2.62 -8.06
C SER A 139 2.79 -3.57 -8.28
N ALA A 140 4.01 -3.17 -7.91
CA ALA A 140 5.20 -4.01 -8.08
C ALA A 140 5.14 -5.30 -7.22
N VAL A 141 4.66 -5.19 -5.98
CA VAL A 141 4.43 -6.36 -5.10
C VAL A 141 3.36 -7.27 -5.71
N ALA A 142 2.25 -6.71 -6.18
CA ALA A 142 1.17 -7.47 -6.79
C ALA A 142 1.60 -8.17 -8.10
N ASP A 143 2.35 -7.48 -8.97
CA ASP A 143 2.91 -8.03 -10.20
C ASP A 143 3.86 -9.20 -9.91
N LYS A 144 4.75 -9.02 -8.94
CA LYS A 144 5.71 -10.06 -8.55
C LYS A 144 5.01 -11.28 -7.93
N ALA A 145 4.06 -11.05 -7.01
CA ALA A 145 3.27 -12.12 -6.36
C ALA A 145 2.45 -12.92 -7.36
N SER A 146 1.90 -12.25 -8.39
CA SER A 146 1.11 -12.88 -9.46
C SER A 146 1.97 -13.53 -10.56
N SER A 147 3.28 -13.37 -10.50
CA SER A 147 4.18 -13.92 -11.52
C SER A 147 4.21 -15.46 -11.48
N PRO A 148 4.31 -16.13 -12.65
CA PRO A 148 4.43 -17.59 -12.71
C PRO A 148 5.62 -18.13 -11.88
N ALA A 149 6.70 -17.34 -11.77
CA ALA A 149 7.88 -17.69 -10.99
C ALA A 149 7.63 -17.82 -9.48
N VAL A 150 6.61 -17.14 -8.97
CA VAL A 150 6.17 -17.25 -7.56
C VAL A 150 4.97 -18.20 -7.47
N ALA A 151 3.93 -17.97 -8.27
CA ALA A 151 2.67 -18.70 -8.18
C ALA A 151 2.80 -20.20 -8.46
N LEU A 152 3.71 -20.61 -9.36
CA LEU A 152 3.93 -22.01 -9.74
C LEU A 152 5.10 -22.68 -8.97
N ASN A 153 5.80 -21.93 -8.15
CA ASN A 153 6.95 -22.47 -7.38
C ASN A 153 6.59 -22.59 -5.90
N PRO A 154 6.30 -23.79 -5.37
CA PRO A 154 5.90 -24.00 -3.98
C PRO A 154 6.96 -23.52 -2.97
N TRP A 155 8.25 -23.58 -3.33
CA TRP A 155 9.35 -23.11 -2.48
C TRP A 155 9.40 -21.58 -2.32
N ARG A 156 8.76 -20.84 -3.24
CA ARG A 156 8.60 -19.37 -3.15
C ARG A 156 7.19 -18.97 -2.69
N ALA A 157 6.17 -19.68 -3.15
CA ALA A 157 4.79 -19.42 -2.76
C ALA A 157 4.54 -19.67 -1.27
N GLY A 158 5.13 -20.72 -0.70
CA GLY A 158 4.99 -21.05 0.72
C GLY A 158 5.50 -19.96 1.64
N PRO A 159 6.79 -19.56 1.58
CA PRO A 159 7.33 -18.46 2.38
C PRO A 159 6.59 -17.13 2.17
N PHE A 160 6.22 -16.80 0.93
CA PHE A 160 5.43 -15.59 0.63
C PHE A 160 4.05 -15.64 1.29
N LEU A 161 3.36 -16.77 1.23
CA LEU A 161 2.05 -16.91 1.85
C LEU A 161 2.14 -16.81 3.38
N SER A 162 3.13 -17.48 3.99
CA SER A 162 3.39 -17.38 5.44
C SER A 162 3.68 -15.93 5.85
N ALA A 163 4.64 -15.28 5.21
CA ALA A 163 4.99 -13.89 5.48
C ALA A 163 3.78 -12.95 5.30
N SER A 164 2.94 -13.20 4.27
CA SER A 164 1.74 -12.40 4.03
C SER A 164 0.68 -12.59 5.11
N LEU A 165 0.49 -13.81 5.62
CA LEU A 165 -0.44 -14.10 6.70
C LEU A 165 0.00 -13.48 8.03
N ASP A 166 1.30 -13.43 8.28
CA ASP A 166 1.87 -12.83 9.49
C ASP A 166 1.87 -11.28 9.41
N ALA A 167 2.10 -10.74 8.21
CA ALA A 167 2.23 -9.31 7.95
C ALA A 167 0.90 -8.57 7.84
N VAL A 168 -0.15 -9.26 7.38
CA VAL A 168 -1.42 -8.62 6.99
C VAL A 168 -2.51 -8.97 7.99
N THR A 169 -2.97 -7.96 8.73
CA THR A 169 -4.17 -8.10 9.55
C THR A 169 -5.39 -7.73 8.70
N VAL A 170 -6.30 -8.67 8.53
CA VAL A 170 -7.54 -8.47 7.79
C VAL A 170 -8.77 -8.56 8.69
N ASP A 171 -9.91 -8.09 8.20
CA ASP A 171 -11.17 -8.31 8.88
C ASP A 171 -11.57 -9.80 8.88
N ARG A 172 -12.44 -10.18 9.82
CA ARG A 172 -12.88 -11.59 9.99
C ARG A 172 -13.69 -12.13 8.81
N ARG A 173 -14.14 -11.31 7.90
CA ARG A 173 -14.95 -11.70 6.74
C ARG A 173 -14.12 -11.81 5.48
N ALA A 174 -12.87 -11.32 5.50
CA ALA A 174 -11.97 -11.42 4.37
C ALA A 174 -11.55 -12.89 4.16
N GLU A 175 -11.83 -13.40 2.97
CA GLU A 175 -11.40 -14.72 2.55
C GLU A 175 -10.11 -14.63 1.72
N VAL A 176 -9.35 -15.71 1.66
CA VAL A 176 -8.11 -15.78 0.87
C VAL A 176 -8.36 -15.41 -0.60
N ARG A 177 -9.55 -15.74 -1.13
CA ARG A 177 -9.96 -15.37 -2.49
C ARG A 177 -10.04 -13.85 -2.69
N ASP A 178 -10.42 -13.09 -1.66
CA ASP A 178 -10.58 -11.64 -1.73
C ASP A 178 -9.20 -10.98 -1.75
N LEU A 179 -8.26 -11.49 -0.95
CA LEU A 179 -6.85 -11.08 -1.01
C LEU A 179 -6.22 -11.40 -2.37
N PHE A 180 -6.55 -12.56 -2.94
CA PHE A 180 -6.06 -12.95 -4.26
C PHE A 180 -6.64 -12.06 -5.37
N ARG A 181 -7.93 -11.73 -5.30
CA ARG A 181 -8.57 -10.76 -6.20
C ARG A 181 -7.92 -9.38 -6.07
N LEU A 182 -7.71 -8.91 -4.84
CA LEU A 182 -7.03 -7.64 -4.55
C LEU A 182 -5.63 -7.61 -5.20
N GLY A 183 -4.84 -8.65 -5.00
CA GLY A 183 -3.51 -8.78 -5.59
C GLY A 183 -3.55 -8.72 -7.13
N ARG A 184 -4.43 -9.49 -7.77
CA ARG A 184 -4.60 -9.46 -9.23
C ARG A 184 -5.09 -8.12 -9.75
N GLY A 185 -5.99 -7.47 -9.02
CA GLY A 185 -6.48 -6.15 -9.39
C GLY A 185 -5.41 -5.06 -9.30
N CYS A 186 -4.55 -5.13 -8.29
CA CYS A 186 -3.43 -4.20 -8.14
C CYS A 186 -2.32 -4.42 -9.19
N ALA A 187 -2.16 -5.64 -9.69
CA ALA A 187 -1.24 -5.99 -10.78
C ALA A 187 -1.73 -5.51 -12.16
N ALA A 188 -3.04 -5.41 -12.37
CA ALA A 188 -3.60 -4.86 -13.59
C ALA A 188 -3.26 -3.36 -13.68
N ARG A 189 -2.55 -2.95 -14.75
CA ARG A 189 -2.13 -1.56 -14.97
C ARG A 189 -3.30 -0.61 -14.74
N PRO A 190 -3.13 0.46 -13.93
CA PRO A 190 -4.15 1.48 -13.82
C PRO A 190 -4.43 2.05 -15.21
N ALA A 191 -5.68 2.07 -15.62
CA ALA A 191 -6.10 2.71 -16.84
C ALA A 191 -5.67 4.18 -16.78
N THR A 192 -4.61 4.55 -17.49
CA THR A 192 -4.23 5.95 -17.70
C THR A 192 -5.33 6.57 -18.54
N ARG A 193 -6.27 7.25 -17.89
CA ARG A 193 -7.15 8.19 -18.59
C ARG A 193 -6.28 9.33 -19.11
N SER A 194 -5.84 9.20 -20.36
CA SER A 194 -5.39 10.35 -21.14
C SER A 194 -6.61 11.24 -21.34
N GLY A 195 -6.73 12.27 -20.52
CA GLY A 195 -7.64 13.37 -20.77
C GLY A 195 -7.09 14.20 -21.92
N ARG A 196 -7.82 14.27 -23.03
CA ARG A 196 -7.71 15.35 -24.01
C ARG A 196 -8.44 16.57 -23.47
#